data_21c8291a1955fc1993acdd19b3bb7bdc
#
_entry.id   21c8291a1955fc1993acdd19b3bb7bdc
#
_cell.length_a   1.000
_cell.length_b   1.000
_cell.length_c   1.000
_cell.angle_alpha   90.00
_cell.angle_beta   90.00
_cell.angle_gamma   90.00
#
_symmetry.space_group_name_H-M   'P 1'
#
loop_
_entity.id
_entity.type
_entity.pdbx_description
1 polymer ?
#
loop_
_entity_poly.entity_id
_entity_poly.type
_entity_poly.pdbx_seq_one_letter_code
_entity_poly.pdbx_strand_id
1 'polypeptide(L)'
;MGTKDTITKDYMADNRVFADVFNHMLYKGKNVIDPDTLHPLDTTALAVPYGSGTSEVPVQKFRDEFKSLNVMHDDSRIYLLLGIENQSEPHFAMPVKNMVYDALEYAGQVENSARSHREAKQWPSTSGEYLTGFYKDDRLIPVITTVVYFGSDTWKAPRSLHEMLSVQDPEILSMVPDYRINLFSPAEIKDEELDKLQSNLKEVMLFIKYSKDKRKLQELTSQSPGFRSLELKAARVIDSITGINLRFTETEGSVNMCQAVQEMCDDARAEGHQAGLAEGRTAGLVEGRTEGRTEGLQEQAMLTAQRMLQDPRFSPEDISRFSGLSLEDVLKLQKK
;
A
#
# COMPACT_ATOMS: atom_id res chain seq x y z
N MET A 1 0.88 -3.85 -16.62
CA MET A 1 1.18 -4.17 -15.21
C MET A 1 2.15 -3.13 -14.69
N GLY A 2 1.87 -2.51 -13.54
CA GLY A 2 2.79 -1.58 -12.90
C GLY A 2 3.93 -2.32 -12.21
N THR A 3 5.06 -1.65 -11.98
CA THR A 3 6.22 -2.24 -11.28
C THR A 3 5.83 -2.80 -9.90
N LYS A 4 4.94 -2.13 -9.18
CA LYS A 4 4.42 -2.59 -7.87
C LYS A 4 3.71 -3.93 -7.96
N ASP A 5 2.84 -4.11 -8.96
CA ASP A 5 2.09 -5.35 -9.16
C ASP A 5 3.02 -6.54 -9.43
N THR A 6 4.06 -6.34 -10.23
CA THR A 6 5.03 -7.39 -10.55
C THR A 6 5.82 -7.82 -9.30
N ILE A 7 6.25 -6.85 -8.47
CA ILE A 7 7.04 -7.11 -7.26
C ILE A 7 6.19 -7.84 -6.21
N THR A 8 4.96 -7.38 -5.97
CA THR A 8 4.06 -8.03 -5.01
C THR A 8 3.65 -9.42 -5.46
N LYS A 9 3.41 -9.61 -6.76
CA LYS A 9 3.10 -10.90 -7.35
C LYS A 9 4.26 -11.89 -7.19
N ASP A 10 5.50 -11.52 -7.54
CA ASP A 10 6.68 -12.38 -7.35
C ASP A 10 6.91 -12.73 -5.88
N TYR A 11 6.62 -11.82 -4.96
CA TYR A 11 6.71 -12.06 -3.52
C TYR A 11 5.66 -13.06 -3.04
N MET A 12 4.40 -12.87 -3.45
CA MET A 12 3.28 -13.74 -3.06
C MET A 12 3.32 -15.12 -3.72
N ALA A 13 4.12 -15.30 -4.78
CA ALA A 13 4.38 -16.60 -5.40
C ALA A 13 5.15 -17.57 -4.48
N ASP A 14 5.90 -17.06 -3.48
CA ASP A 14 6.59 -17.89 -2.47
C ASP A 14 5.55 -18.66 -1.64
N ASN A 15 5.70 -19.98 -1.58
CA ASN A 15 4.76 -20.87 -0.87
C ASN A 15 4.69 -20.57 0.64
N ARG A 16 5.78 -20.12 1.27
CA ARG A 16 5.82 -19.77 2.70
C ARG A 16 4.95 -18.54 2.97
N VAL A 17 5.10 -17.50 2.12
CA VAL A 17 4.30 -16.27 2.18
C VAL A 17 2.83 -16.57 1.90
N PHE A 18 2.57 -17.38 0.88
CA PHE A 18 1.23 -17.81 0.51
C PHE A 18 0.54 -18.59 1.65
N ALA A 19 1.25 -19.56 2.23
CA ALA A 19 0.75 -20.37 3.35
C ALA A 19 0.41 -19.51 4.57
N ASP A 20 1.22 -18.50 4.89
CA ASP A 20 0.98 -17.59 6.01
C ASP A 20 -0.35 -16.85 5.89
N VAL A 21 -0.68 -16.33 4.69
CA VAL A 21 -1.96 -15.66 4.45
C VAL A 21 -3.13 -16.60 4.78
N PHE A 22 -3.11 -17.82 4.27
CA PHE A 22 -4.22 -18.75 4.45
C PHE A 22 -4.22 -19.42 5.83
N ASN A 23 -3.08 -19.63 6.47
CA ASN A 23 -3.00 -20.03 7.86
C ASN A 23 -3.63 -18.96 8.78
N HIS A 24 -3.40 -17.68 8.49
CA HIS A 24 -4.07 -16.60 9.20
C HIS A 24 -5.59 -16.59 8.95
N MET A 25 -6.00 -16.59 7.68
CA MET A 25 -7.40 -16.42 7.29
C MET A 25 -8.29 -17.60 7.70
N LEU A 26 -7.82 -18.84 7.51
CA LEU A 26 -8.61 -20.06 7.74
C LEU A 26 -8.41 -20.62 9.14
N TYR A 27 -7.19 -20.54 9.69
CA TYR A 27 -6.81 -21.26 10.90
C TYR A 27 -6.37 -20.33 12.05
N LYS A 28 -6.67 -19.02 11.93
CA LYS A 28 -6.40 -17.99 12.97
C LYS A 28 -4.91 -17.95 13.36
N GLY A 29 -4.03 -18.16 12.38
CA GLY A 29 -2.59 -18.16 12.54
C GLY A 29 -2.00 -19.49 13.08
N LYS A 30 -2.78 -20.57 13.15
CA LYS A 30 -2.24 -21.90 13.38
C LYS A 30 -1.56 -22.39 12.09
N ASN A 31 -0.37 -22.94 12.22
CA ASN A 31 0.40 -23.48 11.09
C ASN A 31 -0.13 -24.84 10.64
N VAL A 32 -1.24 -24.84 9.90
CA VAL A 32 -1.90 -26.05 9.36
C VAL A 32 -1.50 -26.30 7.92
N ILE A 33 -1.34 -25.24 7.13
CA ILE A 33 -0.92 -25.32 5.73
C ILE A 33 0.60 -25.33 5.70
N ASP A 34 1.15 -26.48 5.29
CA ASP A 34 2.57 -26.63 5.02
C ASP A 34 2.87 -26.08 3.61
N PRO A 35 3.83 -25.15 3.46
CA PRO A 35 4.25 -24.63 2.17
C PRO A 35 4.57 -25.70 1.11
N ASP A 36 5.11 -26.83 1.53
CA ASP A 36 5.48 -27.93 0.63
C ASP A 36 4.27 -28.70 0.05
N THR A 37 3.10 -28.51 0.63
CA THR A 37 1.83 -29.12 0.15
C THR A 37 1.08 -28.26 -0.86
N LEU A 38 1.59 -27.06 -1.15
CA LEU A 38 1.01 -26.13 -2.10
C LEU A 38 1.55 -26.37 -3.51
N HIS A 39 0.65 -26.60 -4.46
CA HIS A 39 1.00 -26.82 -5.86
C HIS A 39 0.43 -25.68 -6.71
N PRO A 40 1.27 -24.97 -7.49
CA PRO A 40 0.81 -23.91 -8.37
C PRO A 40 -0.14 -24.46 -9.44
N LEU A 41 -1.18 -23.69 -9.74
CA LEU A 41 -2.13 -23.95 -10.80
C LEU A 41 -2.04 -22.86 -11.87
N ASP A 42 -2.64 -23.13 -13.03
CA ASP A 42 -2.81 -22.11 -14.06
C ASP A 42 -3.71 -21.00 -13.52
N THR A 43 -3.19 -19.78 -13.53
CA THR A 43 -3.91 -18.60 -13.09
C THR A 43 -4.94 -18.11 -14.11
N THR A 44 -4.97 -18.73 -15.30
CA THR A 44 -5.90 -18.41 -16.38
C THR A 44 -7.22 -19.13 -16.18
N ALA A 45 -8.26 -18.41 -15.83
CA ALA A 45 -9.61 -18.96 -15.84
C ALA A 45 -10.23 -18.80 -17.21
N LEU A 46 -10.54 -19.92 -17.86
CA LEU A 46 -11.25 -19.97 -19.13
C LEU A 46 -12.62 -20.60 -18.89
N ALA A 47 -13.69 -19.90 -19.24
CA ALA A 47 -15.00 -20.51 -19.30
C ALA A 47 -15.68 -20.18 -20.62
N VAL A 48 -16.28 -21.21 -21.21
CA VAL A 48 -17.23 -21.06 -22.31
C VAL A 48 -18.62 -21.00 -21.67
N PRO A 49 -19.41 -19.93 -21.92
CA PRO A 49 -20.75 -19.84 -21.35
C PRO A 49 -21.62 -21.06 -21.73
N TYR A 50 -22.46 -21.49 -20.81
CA TYR A 50 -23.36 -22.63 -21.00
C TYR A 50 -24.24 -22.45 -22.23
N GLY A 51 -24.33 -23.47 -23.08
CA GLY A 51 -25.26 -23.54 -24.23
C GLY A 51 -24.75 -22.92 -25.53
N SER A 52 -23.48 -22.64 -25.62
CA SER A 52 -22.90 -22.03 -26.80
C SER A 52 -22.78 -22.98 -27.99
N GLY A 53 -23.58 -22.71 -29.04
CA GLY A 53 -23.26 -23.15 -30.40
C GLY A 53 -22.06 -22.35 -30.92
N THR A 54 -21.08 -23.04 -31.35
CA THR A 54 -19.95 -22.81 -32.30
C THR A 54 -19.30 -21.43 -32.52
N SER A 55 -19.59 -20.33 -31.80
CA SER A 55 -18.98 -19.01 -32.11
C SER A 55 -18.75 -18.07 -30.92
N GLU A 56 -18.60 -18.57 -29.70
CA GLU A 56 -18.41 -17.69 -28.54
C GLU A 56 -16.92 -17.54 -28.17
N VAL A 57 -16.53 -16.29 -27.93
CA VAL A 57 -15.19 -15.96 -27.45
C VAL A 57 -15.07 -16.41 -26.00
N PRO A 58 -14.10 -17.27 -25.64
CA PRO A 58 -13.88 -17.67 -24.25
C PRO A 58 -13.66 -16.44 -23.35
N VAL A 59 -14.30 -16.38 -22.20
CA VAL A 59 -14.01 -15.37 -21.19
C VAL A 59 -12.72 -15.78 -20.49
N GLN A 60 -11.66 -15.01 -20.75
CA GLN A 60 -10.36 -15.25 -20.15
C GLN A 60 -10.13 -14.23 -19.02
N LYS A 61 -9.79 -14.72 -17.85
CA LYS A 61 -9.43 -13.92 -16.68
C LYS A 61 -8.16 -14.46 -16.06
N PHE A 62 -7.35 -13.58 -15.49
CA PHE A 62 -6.09 -13.93 -14.85
C PHE A 62 -6.14 -13.56 -13.38
N ARG A 63 -5.85 -14.51 -12.51
CA ARG A 63 -5.55 -14.28 -11.08
C ARG A 63 -4.09 -13.93 -10.92
N ASP A 64 -3.74 -13.30 -9.80
CA ASP A 64 -2.33 -13.06 -9.49
C ASP A 64 -1.63 -14.36 -9.09
N GLU A 65 -2.17 -15.09 -8.12
CA GLU A 65 -1.67 -16.40 -7.70
C GLU A 65 -2.82 -17.37 -7.49
N PHE A 66 -2.62 -18.64 -7.88
CA PHE A 66 -3.59 -19.70 -7.70
C PHE A 66 -2.90 -21.03 -7.41
N LYS A 67 -3.27 -21.69 -6.31
CA LYS A 67 -2.64 -22.94 -5.87
C LYS A 67 -3.67 -23.94 -5.36
N SER A 68 -3.41 -25.22 -5.58
CA SER A 68 -4.15 -26.29 -4.93
C SER A 68 -3.47 -26.69 -3.62
N LEU A 69 -4.30 -27.04 -2.65
CA LEU A 69 -3.91 -27.52 -1.35
C LEU A 69 -4.51 -28.90 -1.10
N ASN A 70 -3.70 -29.81 -0.61
CA ASN A 70 -4.14 -31.11 -0.09
C ASN A 70 -3.53 -31.28 1.30
N VAL A 71 -4.33 -31.15 2.33
CA VAL A 71 -3.87 -31.18 3.72
C VAL A 71 -4.73 -32.14 4.56
N MET A 72 -4.12 -32.74 5.57
CA MET A 72 -4.84 -33.48 6.62
C MET A 72 -5.18 -32.52 7.77
N HIS A 73 -6.46 -32.44 8.10
CA HIS A 73 -6.94 -31.68 9.23
C HIS A 73 -8.02 -32.48 9.97
N ASP A 74 -7.84 -32.64 11.27
CA ASP A 74 -8.75 -33.40 12.15
C ASP A 74 -9.13 -34.80 11.55
N ASP A 75 -8.13 -35.57 11.18
CA ASP A 75 -8.24 -36.91 10.55
C ASP A 75 -8.98 -36.95 9.19
N SER A 76 -9.29 -35.78 8.63
CA SER A 76 -9.94 -35.62 7.33
C SER A 76 -8.97 -35.06 6.30
N ARG A 77 -9.03 -35.60 5.07
CA ARG A 77 -8.28 -35.04 3.95
C ARG A 77 -9.09 -33.90 3.32
N ILE A 78 -8.51 -32.71 3.28
CA ILE A 78 -9.13 -31.50 2.74
C ILE A 78 -8.43 -31.12 1.44
N TYR A 79 -9.24 -30.90 0.38
CA TYR A 79 -8.80 -30.35 -0.88
C TYR A 79 -9.36 -28.95 -1.03
N LEU A 80 -8.51 -27.96 -1.29
CA LEU A 80 -8.90 -26.57 -1.47
C LEU A 80 -8.19 -25.98 -2.71
N LEU A 81 -8.85 -25.05 -3.35
CA LEU A 81 -8.28 -24.19 -4.36
C LEU A 81 -8.17 -22.78 -3.78
N LEU A 82 -6.95 -22.25 -3.70
CA LEU A 82 -6.63 -21.03 -3.01
C LEU A 82 -6.13 -19.99 -4.00
N GLY A 83 -6.78 -18.82 -4.03
CA GLY A 83 -6.43 -17.70 -4.91
C GLY A 83 -6.05 -16.46 -4.13
N ILE A 84 -5.04 -15.72 -4.62
CA ILE A 84 -4.66 -14.42 -4.10
C ILE A 84 -4.81 -13.36 -5.19
N GLU A 85 -5.35 -12.21 -4.79
CA GLU A 85 -5.41 -10.97 -5.55
C GLU A 85 -4.64 -9.89 -4.80
N ASN A 86 -3.52 -9.42 -5.34
CA ASN A 86 -2.69 -8.38 -4.73
C ASN A 86 -3.21 -6.99 -5.10
N GLN A 87 -3.38 -6.11 -4.11
CA GLN A 87 -3.85 -4.76 -4.32
C GLN A 87 -2.99 -3.75 -3.57
N SER A 88 -2.45 -2.77 -4.26
CA SER A 88 -1.77 -1.61 -3.65
C SER A 88 -2.74 -0.47 -3.35
N GLU A 89 -3.88 -0.44 -4.04
CA GLU A 89 -4.96 0.52 -3.86
C GLU A 89 -6.31 -0.20 -3.77
N PRO A 90 -7.31 0.36 -3.05
CA PRO A 90 -8.64 -0.25 -2.96
C PRO A 90 -9.32 -0.33 -4.34
N HIS A 91 -9.72 -1.52 -4.73
CA HIS A 91 -10.40 -1.77 -6.01
C HIS A 91 -11.92 -1.83 -5.80
N PHE A 92 -12.65 -0.83 -6.30
CA PHE A 92 -14.08 -0.65 -6.02
C PHE A 92 -14.99 -1.75 -6.58
N ALA A 93 -14.57 -2.51 -7.57
CA ALA A 93 -15.33 -3.64 -8.12
C ALA A 93 -14.77 -5.00 -7.67
N MET A 94 -14.03 -5.07 -6.56
CA MET A 94 -13.37 -6.31 -6.10
C MET A 94 -14.34 -7.46 -5.83
N PRO A 95 -15.51 -7.26 -5.20
CA PRO A 95 -16.46 -8.33 -5.00
C PRO A 95 -16.91 -8.99 -6.32
N VAL A 96 -17.19 -8.20 -7.35
CA VAL A 96 -17.56 -8.71 -8.66
C VAL A 96 -16.39 -9.39 -9.35
N LYS A 97 -15.18 -8.83 -9.25
CA LYS A 97 -13.97 -9.42 -9.81
C LYS A 97 -13.73 -10.82 -9.25
N ASN A 98 -13.73 -10.98 -7.93
CA ASN A 98 -13.51 -12.27 -7.28
C ASN A 98 -14.64 -13.25 -7.54
N MET A 99 -15.89 -12.79 -7.51
CA MET A 99 -17.06 -13.62 -7.84
C MET A 99 -16.95 -14.23 -9.24
N VAL A 100 -16.50 -13.46 -10.22
CA VAL A 100 -16.28 -13.98 -11.59
C VAL A 100 -15.20 -15.05 -11.60
N TYR A 101 -14.06 -14.85 -10.91
CA TYR A 101 -13.01 -15.86 -10.86
C TYR A 101 -13.48 -17.16 -10.22
N ASP A 102 -14.14 -17.08 -9.07
CA ASP A 102 -14.63 -18.27 -8.36
C ASP A 102 -15.71 -19.00 -9.17
N ALA A 103 -16.61 -18.25 -9.82
CA ALA A 103 -17.65 -18.83 -10.67
C ALA A 103 -17.07 -19.56 -11.90
N LEU A 104 -16.03 -18.97 -12.54
CA LEU A 104 -15.34 -19.60 -13.66
C LEU A 104 -14.65 -20.90 -13.24
N GLU A 105 -14.04 -20.92 -12.06
CA GLU A 105 -13.38 -22.12 -11.52
C GLU A 105 -14.41 -23.22 -11.23
N TYR A 106 -15.54 -22.90 -10.57
CA TYR A 106 -16.61 -23.86 -10.37
C TYR A 106 -17.21 -24.38 -11.67
N ALA A 107 -17.39 -23.50 -12.66
CA ALA A 107 -17.86 -23.92 -13.99
C ALA A 107 -16.86 -24.91 -14.65
N GLY A 108 -15.56 -24.63 -14.53
CA GLY A 108 -14.50 -25.54 -15.01
C GLY A 108 -14.53 -26.89 -14.32
N GLN A 109 -14.76 -26.93 -13.01
CA GLN A 109 -14.88 -28.19 -12.27
C GLN A 109 -16.08 -29.03 -12.73
N VAL A 110 -17.25 -28.39 -12.96
CA VAL A 110 -18.43 -29.05 -13.51
C VAL A 110 -18.13 -29.66 -14.88
N GLU A 111 -17.50 -28.90 -15.78
CA GLU A 111 -17.12 -29.38 -17.12
C GLU A 111 -16.14 -30.54 -17.05
N ASN A 112 -15.14 -30.47 -16.17
CA ASN A 112 -14.16 -31.54 -15.94
C ASN A 112 -14.82 -32.82 -15.41
N SER A 113 -15.77 -32.70 -14.48
CA SER A 113 -16.54 -33.85 -13.99
C SER A 113 -17.31 -34.50 -15.11
N ALA A 114 -18.05 -33.72 -15.91
CA ALA A 114 -18.79 -34.19 -17.07
C ALA A 114 -17.89 -34.87 -18.13
N ARG A 115 -16.68 -34.33 -18.35
CA ARG A 115 -15.69 -34.93 -19.25
C ARG A 115 -15.20 -36.25 -18.70
N SER A 116 -14.85 -36.33 -17.41
CA SER A 116 -14.38 -37.55 -16.76
C SER A 116 -15.40 -38.69 -16.85
N HIS A 117 -16.69 -38.39 -16.65
CA HIS A 117 -17.76 -39.38 -16.80
C HIS A 117 -17.87 -39.90 -18.23
N ARG A 118 -17.76 -39.01 -19.24
CA ARG A 118 -17.77 -39.41 -20.65
C ARG A 118 -16.57 -40.30 -21.01
N GLU A 119 -15.39 -39.95 -20.56
CA GLU A 119 -14.17 -40.72 -20.81
C GLU A 119 -14.20 -42.11 -20.13
N ALA A 120 -14.74 -42.13 -18.90
CA ALA A 120 -14.91 -43.36 -18.15
C ALA A 120 -16.11 -44.21 -18.66
N LYS A 121 -16.88 -43.71 -19.65
CA LYS A 121 -18.08 -44.37 -20.19
C LYS A 121 -19.11 -44.69 -19.09
N GLN A 122 -19.21 -43.83 -18.09
CA GLN A 122 -20.22 -43.91 -17.05
C GLN A 122 -21.57 -43.44 -17.60
N TRP A 123 -22.62 -44.18 -17.28
CA TRP A 123 -23.98 -43.83 -17.74
C TRP A 123 -24.71 -43.08 -16.66
N PRO A 124 -25.41 -41.95 -17.00
CA PRO A 124 -26.22 -41.22 -16.07
C PRO A 124 -27.42 -42.05 -15.56
N SER A 125 -27.73 -41.92 -14.29
CA SER A 125 -28.86 -42.61 -13.66
C SER A 125 -30.20 -41.86 -13.83
N THR A 126 -30.12 -40.58 -14.14
CA THR A 126 -31.27 -39.70 -14.25
C THR A 126 -31.20 -38.77 -15.48
N SER A 127 -32.34 -38.21 -15.90
CA SER A 127 -32.36 -37.20 -16.97
C SER A 127 -31.60 -35.94 -16.61
N GLY A 128 -31.57 -35.55 -15.32
CA GLY A 128 -30.80 -34.39 -14.83
C GLY A 128 -29.31 -34.61 -14.99
N GLU A 129 -28.79 -35.77 -14.64
CA GLU A 129 -27.38 -36.15 -14.84
C GLU A 129 -27.01 -36.21 -16.33
N TYR A 130 -27.91 -36.73 -17.16
CA TYR A 130 -27.73 -36.76 -18.61
C TYR A 130 -27.61 -35.34 -19.19
N LEU A 131 -28.46 -34.41 -18.76
CA LEU A 131 -28.46 -33.04 -19.27
C LEU A 131 -27.23 -32.23 -18.85
N THR A 132 -26.78 -32.43 -17.62
CA THR A 132 -25.69 -31.61 -17.06
C THR A 132 -24.30 -32.26 -17.15
N GLY A 133 -24.26 -33.61 -17.22
CA GLY A 133 -23.05 -34.38 -17.08
C GLY A 133 -22.46 -34.37 -15.67
N PHE A 134 -23.07 -33.65 -14.72
CA PHE A 134 -22.72 -33.60 -13.32
C PHE A 134 -23.65 -34.50 -12.52
N TYR A 135 -23.06 -35.50 -11.83
CA TYR A 135 -23.84 -36.58 -11.22
C TYR A 135 -24.13 -36.27 -9.75
N LYS A 136 -25.16 -36.95 -9.20
CA LYS A 136 -25.64 -36.72 -7.83
C LYS A 136 -24.56 -36.81 -6.76
N ASP A 137 -23.55 -37.65 -6.96
CA ASP A 137 -22.47 -37.88 -6.00
C ASP A 137 -21.23 -37.03 -6.27
N ASP A 138 -21.22 -36.30 -7.37
CA ASP A 138 -20.14 -35.34 -7.64
C ASP A 138 -20.11 -34.22 -6.58
N ARG A 139 -18.93 -33.76 -6.27
CA ARG A 139 -18.69 -32.66 -5.34
C ARG A 139 -17.66 -31.69 -5.93
N LEU A 140 -17.90 -30.43 -5.74
CA LEU A 140 -16.95 -29.37 -6.10
C LEU A 140 -15.93 -29.17 -4.99
N ILE A 141 -14.69 -28.92 -5.38
CA ILE A 141 -13.63 -28.50 -4.48
C ILE A 141 -13.85 -27.04 -4.12
N PRO A 142 -13.88 -26.65 -2.84
CA PRO A 142 -14.07 -25.26 -2.46
C PRO A 142 -12.95 -24.35 -3.02
N VAL A 143 -13.36 -23.21 -3.54
CA VAL A 143 -12.47 -22.14 -4.02
C VAL A 143 -12.48 -21.00 -3.00
N ILE A 144 -11.33 -20.56 -2.55
CA ILE A 144 -11.21 -19.47 -1.59
C ILE A 144 -10.24 -18.44 -2.17
N THR A 145 -10.78 -17.27 -2.51
CA THR A 145 -9.99 -16.13 -2.98
C THR A 145 -9.81 -15.11 -1.88
N THR A 146 -8.56 -14.72 -1.60
CA THR A 146 -8.20 -13.70 -0.61
C THR A 146 -7.59 -12.49 -1.32
N VAL A 147 -8.05 -11.30 -0.96
CA VAL A 147 -7.47 -10.02 -1.39
C VAL A 147 -6.39 -9.65 -0.39
N VAL A 148 -5.14 -9.56 -0.83
CA VAL A 148 -4.02 -9.07 -0.02
C VAL A 148 -3.81 -7.60 -0.34
N TYR A 149 -4.11 -6.74 0.61
CA TYR A 149 -4.00 -5.30 0.46
C TYR A 149 -2.71 -4.79 1.09
N PHE A 150 -1.85 -4.17 0.28
CA PHE A 150 -0.56 -3.63 0.71
C PHE A 150 -0.61 -2.14 1.07
N GLY A 151 -1.79 -1.58 1.32
CA GLY A 151 -1.94 -0.19 1.76
C GLY A 151 -1.81 -0.04 3.27
N SER A 152 -1.30 1.13 3.72
CA SER A 152 -1.21 1.49 5.14
C SER A 152 -2.54 1.96 5.74
N ASP A 153 -3.49 2.38 4.90
CA ASP A 153 -4.81 2.83 5.32
C ASP A 153 -5.81 1.67 5.33
N THR A 154 -6.94 1.86 6.00
CA THR A 154 -8.04 0.90 5.94
C THR A 154 -8.62 0.80 4.54
N TRP A 155 -9.09 -0.37 4.17
CA TRP A 155 -9.77 -0.60 2.90
C TRP A 155 -11.08 0.21 2.81
N LYS A 156 -11.18 1.10 1.82
CA LYS A 156 -12.32 2.02 1.66
C LYS A 156 -13.24 1.69 0.47
N ALA A 157 -13.01 0.55 -0.20
CA ALA A 157 -13.89 0.08 -1.28
C ALA A 157 -14.94 -0.92 -0.74
N PRO A 158 -16.00 -1.22 -1.50
CA PRO A 158 -16.98 -2.23 -1.12
C PRO A 158 -16.34 -3.59 -0.81
N ARG A 159 -16.86 -4.26 0.22
CA ARG A 159 -16.41 -5.59 0.65
C ARG A 159 -17.38 -6.70 0.28
N SER A 160 -18.58 -6.33 -0.15
CA SER A 160 -19.59 -7.28 -0.57
C SER A 160 -20.32 -6.78 -1.81
N LEU A 161 -20.96 -7.72 -2.51
CA LEU A 161 -21.82 -7.40 -3.64
C LEU A 161 -22.99 -6.51 -3.20
N HIS A 162 -23.59 -6.77 -2.03
CA HIS A 162 -24.70 -5.98 -1.50
C HIS A 162 -24.32 -4.51 -1.30
N GLU A 163 -23.10 -4.20 -0.85
CA GLU A 163 -22.62 -2.82 -0.72
C GLU A 163 -22.52 -2.08 -2.06
N MET A 164 -22.50 -2.80 -3.19
CA MET A 164 -22.39 -2.24 -4.55
C MET A 164 -23.75 -2.04 -5.23
N LEU A 165 -24.83 -2.62 -4.67
CA LEU A 165 -26.14 -2.57 -5.30
C LEU A 165 -26.79 -1.19 -5.13
N SER A 166 -27.52 -0.76 -6.16
CA SER A 166 -28.26 0.51 -6.18
C SER A 166 -29.49 0.52 -5.27
N VAL A 167 -29.95 -0.67 -4.84
CA VAL A 167 -31.12 -0.86 -3.97
C VAL A 167 -30.65 -1.47 -2.66
N GLN A 168 -31.08 -0.87 -1.54
CA GLN A 168 -30.74 -1.30 -0.19
C GLN A 168 -31.96 -1.81 0.61
N ASP A 169 -33.02 -2.21 -0.11
CA ASP A 169 -34.23 -2.80 0.50
C ASP A 169 -33.91 -4.21 1.01
N PRO A 170 -34.13 -4.51 2.32
CA PRO A 170 -33.82 -5.81 2.90
C PRO A 170 -34.57 -6.99 2.26
N GLU A 171 -35.80 -6.80 1.78
CA GLU A 171 -36.56 -7.87 1.13
C GLU A 171 -35.92 -8.22 -0.22
N ILE A 172 -35.55 -7.21 -1.00
CA ILE A 172 -34.84 -7.41 -2.27
C ILE A 172 -33.49 -8.04 -2.05
N LEU A 173 -32.68 -7.53 -1.08
CA LEU A 173 -31.36 -8.05 -0.77
C LEU A 173 -31.41 -9.51 -0.30
N SER A 174 -32.46 -9.93 0.37
CA SER A 174 -32.63 -11.33 0.78
C SER A 174 -32.71 -12.32 -0.39
N MET A 175 -33.10 -11.85 -1.56
CA MET A 175 -33.21 -12.65 -2.79
C MET A 175 -31.92 -12.61 -3.65
N VAL A 176 -31.00 -11.75 -3.32
CA VAL A 176 -29.70 -11.63 -4.03
C VAL A 176 -28.62 -12.26 -3.17
N PRO A 177 -27.93 -13.32 -3.63
CA PRO A 177 -26.77 -13.87 -2.91
C PRO A 177 -25.70 -12.80 -2.71
N ASP A 178 -25.24 -12.62 -1.45
CA ASP A 178 -24.16 -11.71 -1.17
C ASP A 178 -22.81 -12.42 -1.37
N TYR A 179 -21.94 -11.82 -2.19
CA TYR A 179 -20.57 -12.28 -2.36
C TYR A 179 -19.63 -11.33 -1.62
N ARG A 180 -18.94 -11.86 -0.60
CA ARG A 180 -18.01 -11.11 0.25
C ARG A 180 -16.57 -11.43 -0.09
N ILE A 181 -15.72 -10.43 -0.10
CA ILE A 181 -14.27 -10.63 -0.22
C ILE A 181 -13.67 -11.06 1.11
N ASN A 182 -12.66 -11.94 1.06
CA ASN A 182 -11.77 -12.21 2.16
C ASN A 182 -10.61 -11.22 2.06
N LEU A 183 -10.47 -10.31 3.02
CA LEU A 183 -9.49 -9.24 2.98
C LEU A 183 -8.39 -9.48 4.02
N PHE A 184 -7.13 -9.54 3.57
CA PHE A 184 -5.93 -9.54 4.38
C PHE A 184 -5.27 -8.17 4.27
N SER A 185 -5.37 -7.35 5.33
CA SER A 185 -4.93 -5.95 5.34
C SER A 185 -4.13 -5.62 6.59
N PRO A 186 -2.92 -5.05 6.49
CA PRO A 186 -2.09 -4.70 7.63
C PRO A 186 -2.77 -3.70 8.58
N ALA A 187 -3.56 -2.77 8.06
CA ALA A 187 -4.26 -1.78 8.88
C ALA A 187 -5.34 -2.38 9.79
N GLU A 188 -5.86 -3.57 9.45
CA GLU A 188 -6.99 -4.21 10.14
C GLU A 188 -6.57 -5.39 11.03
N ILE A 189 -5.42 -5.98 10.74
CA ILE A 189 -4.88 -7.11 11.52
C ILE A 189 -4.13 -6.57 12.74
N LYS A 190 -4.36 -7.17 13.91
CA LYS A 190 -3.64 -6.82 15.13
C LYS A 190 -2.18 -7.28 15.06
N ASP A 191 -1.29 -6.57 15.75
CA ASP A 191 0.14 -6.91 15.77
C ASP A 191 0.38 -8.34 16.30
N GLU A 192 -0.36 -8.74 17.36
CA GLU A 192 -0.26 -10.07 17.94
C GLU A 192 -0.71 -11.19 16.96
N GLU A 193 -1.52 -10.84 15.97
CA GLU A 193 -1.93 -11.77 14.90
C GLU A 193 -0.88 -11.82 13.80
N LEU A 194 -0.26 -10.69 13.47
CA LEU A 194 0.87 -10.64 12.54
C LEU A 194 2.10 -11.38 13.11
N ASP A 195 2.28 -11.38 14.44
CA ASP A 195 3.35 -12.12 15.12
C ASP A 195 3.28 -13.64 14.93
N LYS A 196 2.13 -14.17 14.52
CA LYS A 196 1.96 -15.61 14.25
C LYS A 196 2.45 -16.04 12.88
N LEU A 197 2.69 -15.09 11.96
CA LEU A 197 3.20 -15.39 10.62
C LEU A 197 4.64 -15.90 10.74
N GLN A 198 4.98 -16.89 9.90
CA GLN A 198 6.26 -17.58 9.96
C GLN A 198 7.29 -17.06 8.96
N SER A 199 6.81 -16.46 7.87
CA SER A 199 7.66 -15.84 6.85
C SER A 199 7.90 -14.36 7.12
N ASN A 200 8.73 -13.71 6.29
CA ASN A 200 8.92 -12.26 6.35
C ASN A 200 7.66 -11.42 6.00
N LEU A 201 6.53 -12.06 5.72
CA LEU A 201 5.25 -11.35 5.54
C LEU A 201 4.88 -10.55 6.79
N LYS A 202 5.25 -11.02 7.98
CA LYS A 202 5.13 -10.27 9.24
C LYS A 202 5.80 -8.91 9.14
N GLU A 203 7.11 -8.89 8.81
CA GLU A 203 7.88 -7.66 8.72
C GLU A 203 7.34 -6.74 7.64
N VAL A 204 6.96 -7.28 6.48
CA VAL A 204 6.35 -6.52 5.38
C VAL A 204 5.07 -5.84 5.84
N MET A 205 4.16 -6.58 6.46
CA MET A 205 2.87 -6.04 6.92
C MET A 205 3.01 -5.03 8.05
N LEU A 206 3.89 -5.28 9.04
CA LEU A 206 4.17 -4.34 10.12
C LEU A 206 4.81 -3.05 9.59
N PHE A 207 5.76 -3.15 8.67
CA PHE A 207 6.41 -1.98 8.08
C PHE A 207 5.40 -1.11 7.30
N ILE A 208 4.56 -1.73 6.47
CA ILE A 208 3.52 -1.01 5.72
C ILE A 208 2.53 -0.36 6.67
N LYS A 209 2.05 -1.09 7.68
CA LYS A 209 1.11 -0.59 8.70
C LYS A 209 1.58 0.68 9.37
N TYR A 210 2.86 0.74 9.73
CA TYR A 210 3.46 1.86 10.46
C TYR A 210 4.31 2.80 9.57
N SER A 211 4.24 2.66 8.25
CA SER A 211 5.06 3.46 7.32
C SER A 211 4.87 4.98 7.45
N LYS A 212 3.72 5.43 7.97
CA LYS A 212 3.41 6.84 8.25
C LYS A 212 3.80 7.29 9.67
N ASP A 213 4.13 6.37 10.58
CA ASP A 213 4.57 6.64 11.95
C ASP A 213 6.07 6.38 12.11
N LYS A 214 6.86 7.42 11.95
CA LYS A 214 8.33 7.36 12.01
C LYS A 214 8.86 6.80 13.33
N ARG A 215 8.22 7.12 14.47
CA ARG A 215 8.68 6.64 15.79
C ARG A 215 8.44 5.15 15.92
N LYS A 216 7.22 4.70 15.59
CA LYS A 216 6.86 3.28 15.69
C LYS A 216 7.69 2.45 14.71
N LEU A 217 7.94 2.97 13.50
CA LEU A 217 8.75 2.31 12.51
C LEU A 217 10.20 2.12 12.98
N GLN A 218 10.81 3.16 13.54
CA GLN A 218 12.17 3.10 14.10
C GLN A 218 12.24 2.13 15.28
N GLU A 219 11.25 2.13 16.16
CA GLU A 219 11.14 1.17 17.27
C GLU A 219 11.08 -0.26 16.74
N LEU A 220 10.15 -0.55 15.82
CA LEU A 220 9.96 -1.88 15.23
C LEU A 220 11.22 -2.40 14.54
N THR A 221 11.83 -1.59 13.68
CA THR A 221 13.03 -2.00 12.93
C THR A 221 14.23 -2.24 13.84
N SER A 222 14.36 -1.52 14.96
CA SER A 222 15.43 -1.71 15.94
C SER A 222 15.24 -2.92 16.84
N GLN A 223 14.00 -3.24 17.22
CA GLN A 223 13.70 -4.28 18.21
C GLN A 223 13.47 -5.67 17.59
N SER A 224 12.85 -5.75 16.41
CA SER A 224 12.53 -7.03 15.80
C SER A 224 13.73 -7.62 15.02
N PRO A 225 14.16 -8.86 15.37
CA PRO A 225 15.27 -9.53 14.69
C PRO A 225 15.04 -9.75 13.20
N GLY A 226 13.77 -9.94 12.77
CA GLY A 226 13.42 -10.18 11.38
C GLY A 226 13.80 -9.01 10.46
N PHE A 227 13.83 -7.78 10.96
CA PHE A 227 14.29 -6.63 10.18
C PHE A 227 15.81 -6.55 10.02
N ARG A 228 16.60 -7.28 10.81
CA ARG A 228 18.07 -7.31 10.66
C ARG A 228 18.54 -8.20 9.52
N SER A 229 17.72 -9.17 9.13
CA SER A 229 18.00 -10.11 8.03
C SER A 229 16.72 -10.36 7.23
N LEU A 230 16.20 -9.30 6.63
CA LEU A 230 15.00 -9.36 5.81
C LEU A 230 15.34 -9.92 4.43
N GLU A 231 14.57 -10.85 3.90
CA GLU A 231 14.76 -11.35 2.53
C GLU A 231 14.64 -10.21 1.52
N LEU A 232 15.50 -10.24 0.48
CA LEU A 232 15.56 -9.18 -0.53
C LEU A 232 14.21 -8.94 -1.23
N LYS A 233 13.43 -10.01 -1.50
CA LYS A 233 12.09 -9.89 -2.07
C LYS A 233 11.15 -9.11 -1.16
N ALA A 234 11.17 -9.39 0.15
CA ALA A 234 10.37 -8.67 1.15
C ALA A 234 10.79 -7.19 1.24
N ALA A 235 12.09 -6.89 1.25
CA ALA A 235 12.60 -5.53 1.26
C ALA A 235 12.18 -4.74 0.01
N ARG A 236 12.21 -5.36 -1.17
CA ARG A 236 11.73 -4.75 -2.43
C ARG A 236 10.23 -4.44 -2.41
N VAL A 237 9.41 -5.30 -1.78
CA VAL A 237 7.98 -5.02 -1.59
C VAL A 237 7.80 -3.79 -0.72
N ILE A 238 8.47 -3.73 0.43
CA ILE A 238 8.42 -2.58 1.33
C ILE A 238 8.78 -1.29 0.58
N ASP A 239 9.93 -1.27 -0.10
CA ASP A 239 10.40 -0.11 -0.84
C ASP A 239 9.43 0.33 -1.94
N SER A 240 8.98 -0.63 -2.76
CA SER A 240 8.04 -0.37 -3.85
C SER A 240 6.69 0.17 -3.37
N ILE A 241 6.16 -0.35 -2.26
CA ILE A 241 4.85 0.05 -1.74
C ILE A 241 4.94 1.39 -1.01
N THR A 242 5.95 1.58 -0.16
CA THR A 242 6.09 2.78 0.68
C THR A 242 6.77 3.94 -0.04
N GLY A 243 7.56 3.66 -1.08
CA GLY A 243 8.29 4.67 -1.85
C GLY A 243 9.39 5.38 -1.07
N ILE A 244 9.94 4.73 -0.04
CA ILE A 244 10.97 5.35 0.82
C ILE A 244 12.37 5.36 0.21
N ASN A 245 12.56 4.77 -0.98
CA ASN A 245 13.83 4.73 -1.72
C ASN A 245 15.02 4.20 -0.88
N LEU A 246 14.82 3.03 -0.29
CA LEU A 246 15.86 2.38 0.50
C LEU A 246 17.05 1.99 -0.37
N ARG A 247 18.24 2.34 0.09
CA ARG A 247 19.50 1.88 -0.53
C ARG A 247 19.84 0.50 0.04
N PHE A 248 19.69 -0.53 -0.79
CA PHE A 248 20.06 -1.89 -0.40
C PHE A 248 21.50 -2.17 -0.80
N THR A 249 22.31 -2.56 0.15
CA THR A 249 23.55 -3.27 -0.15
C THR A 249 23.17 -4.75 -0.24
N GLU A 250 23.15 -5.29 -1.46
CA GLU A 250 22.87 -6.71 -1.70
C GLU A 250 24.04 -7.54 -1.17
N THR A 251 23.92 -8.05 0.02
CA THR A 251 24.84 -9.03 0.57
C THR A 251 24.06 -10.31 0.88
N GLU A 252 24.34 -11.39 0.15
CA GLU A 252 23.83 -12.73 0.41
C GLU A 252 22.29 -12.91 0.45
N GLY A 253 21.54 -12.15 -0.37
CA GLY A 253 20.10 -12.34 -0.50
C GLY A 253 19.25 -11.76 0.65
N SER A 254 19.85 -11.12 1.65
CA SER A 254 19.17 -10.46 2.76
C SER A 254 19.58 -9.00 2.93
N VAL A 255 18.74 -8.21 3.58
CA VAL A 255 18.89 -6.78 3.81
C VAL A 255 18.73 -6.47 5.29
N ASN A 256 19.64 -5.65 5.85
CA ASN A 256 19.46 -5.09 7.18
C ASN A 256 18.61 -3.82 7.10
N MET A 257 17.30 -3.96 7.27
CA MET A 257 16.35 -2.85 7.25
C MET A 257 16.56 -1.85 8.38
N CYS A 258 17.09 -2.30 9.52
CA CYS A 258 17.44 -1.43 10.64
C CYS A 258 18.46 -0.39 10.23
N GLN A 259 19.52 -0.84 9.56
CA GLN A 259 20.57 0.03 9.05
C GLN A 259 20.05 0.93 7.92
N ALA A 260 19.31 0.38 6.96
CA ALA A 260 18.77 1.16 5.85
C ALA A 260 17.83 2.29 6.31
N VAL A 261 16.98 2.03 7.30
CA VAL A 261 16.10 3.06 7.89
C VAL A 261 16.91 4.09 8.68
N GLN A 262 17.96 3.67 9.41
CA GLN A 262 18.83 4.59 10.13
C GLN A 262 19.58 5.52 9.16
N GLU A 263 20.20 4.99 8.12
CA GLU A 263 20.89 5.76 7.08
C GLU A 263 19.94 6.78 6.41
N MET A 264 18.71 6.37 6.08
CA MET A 264 17.70 7.28 5.53
C MET A 264 17.35 8.42 6.50
N CYS A 265 17.22 8.11 7.79
CA CYS A 265 16.96 9.14 8.81
C CYS A 265 18.13 10.13 8.96
N ASP A 266 19.35 9.64 8.89
CA ASP A 266 20.56 10.46 9.01
C ASP A 266 20.77 11.33 7.76
N ASP A 267 20.52 10.79 6.56
CA ASP A 267 20.52 11.55 5.30
C ASP A 267 19.48 12.67 5.33
N ALA A 268 18.23 12.36 5.70
CA ALA A 268 17.16 13.37 5.80
C ALA A 268 17.47 14.47 6.84
N ARG A 269 18.14 14.11 7.96
CA ARG A 269 18.57 15.06 8.97
C ARG A 269 19.68 15.97 8.43
N ALA A 270 20.65 15.40 7.69
CA ALA A 270 21.73 16.13 7.08
C ALA A 270 21.21 17.11 6.01
N GLU A 271 20.31 16.67 5.14
CA GLU A 271 19.67 17.50 4.13
C GLU A 271 18.84 18.64 4.76
N GLY A 272 18.04 18.33 5.78
CA GLY A 272 17.28 19.33 6.52
C GLY A 272 18.16 20.38 7.21
N HIS A 273 19.31 19.96 7.77
CA HIS A 273 20.28 20.86 8.38
C HIS A 273 20.94 21.78 7.33
N GLN A 274 21.34 21.25 6.17
CA GLN A 274 21.90 22.04 5.08
C GLN A 274 20.89 23.05 4.52
N ALA A 275 19.65 22.61 4.31
CA ALA A 275 18.57 23.49 3.85
C ALA A 275 18.31 24.64 4.84
N GLY A 276 18.21 24.31 6.15
CA GLY A 276 18.02 25.32 7.19
C GLY A 276 19.17 26.32 7.31
N LEU A 277 20.43 25.85 7.15
CA LEU A 277 21.60 26.74 7.10
C LEU A 277 21.58 27.68 5.89
N ALA A 278 21.22 27.16 4.71
CA ALA A 278 21.13 27.96 3.48
C ALA A 278 20.02 29.01 3.57
N GLU A 279 18.86 28.64 4.09
CA GLU A 279 17.72 29.53 4.29
C GLU A 279 18.03 30.61 5.34
N GLY A 280 18.58 30.23 6.49
CA GLY A 280 19.00 31.14 7.55
C GLY A 280 20.05 32.13 7.08
N ARG A 281 21.04 31.68 6.29
CA ARG A 281 22.07 32.55 5.71
C ARG A 281 21.46 33.57 4.73
N THR A 282 20.53 33.12 3.89
CA THR A 282 19.85 33.98 2.91
C THR A 282 18.99 35.03 3.62
N ALA A 283 18.20 34.62 4.60
CA ALA A 283 17.38 35.51 5.40
C ALA A 283 18.23 36.56 6.15
N GLY A 284 19.29 36.13 6.84
CA GLY A 284 20.19 37.03 7.57
C GLY A 284 20.93 38.02 6.68
N LEU A 285 21.33 37.62 5.45
CA LEU A 285 21.89 38.54 4.48
C LEU A 285 20.90 39.60 3.99
N VAL A 286 19.66 39.23 3.75
CA VAL A 286 18.60 40.17 3.33
C VAL A 286 18.25 41.13 4.47
N GLU A 287 18.09 40.61 5.68
CA GLU A 287 17.80 41.41 6.88
C GLU A 287 18.92 42.38 7.18
N GLY A 288 20.19 41.93 7.30
CA GLY A 288 21.31 42.79 7.57
C GLY A 288 21.57 43.83 6.48
N ARG A 289 21.29 43.51 5.19
CA ARG A 289 21.38 44.48 4.09
C ARG A 289 20.30 45.56 4.18
N THR A 290 19.07 45.18 4.57
CA THR A 290 17.97 46.13 4.75
C THR A 290 18.18 47.05 5.96
N GLU A 291 18.62 46.51 7.08
CA GLU A 291 18.93 47.23 8.29
C GLU A 291 20.12 48.21 8.05
N GLY A 292 21.21 47.73 7.54
CA GLY A 292 22.40 48.54 7.25
C GLY A 292 22.13 49.65 6.23
N ARG A 293 21.22 49.41 5.24
CA ARG A 293 20.80 50.47 4.31
C ARG A 293 19.95 51.52 5.01
N THR A 294 19.07 51.11 5.92
CA THR A 294 18.17 52.01 6.66
C THR A 294 19.01 52.88 7.63
N GLU A 295 19.92 52.27 8.37
CA GLU A 295 20.84 52.95 9.27
C GLU A 295 21.72 53.95 8.51
N GLY A 296 22.30 53.53 7.38
CA GLY A 296 23.16 54.37 6.55
C GLY A 296 22.40 55.58 5.99
N LEU A 297 21.13 55.41 5.58
CA LEU A 297 20.28 56.53 5.13
C LEU A 297 19.97 57.48 6.28
N GLN A 298 19.69 57.02 7.48
CA GLN A 298 19.44 57.87 8.66
C GLN A 298 20.67 58.62 9.07
N GLU A 299 21.85 57.99 9.09
CA GLU A 299 23.11 58.64 9.39
C GLU A 299 23.45 59.74 8.38
N GLN A 300 23.25 59.46 7.09
CA GLN A 300 23.46 60.45 6.03
C GLN A 300 22.47 61.63 6.16
N ALA A 301 21.22 61.34 6.50
CA ALA A 301 20.19 62.35 6.75
C ALA A 301 20.58 63.30 7.92
N MET A 302 21.05 62.70 9.03
CA MET A 302 21.56 63.45 10.19
C MET A 302 22.76 64.33 9.83
N LEU A 303 23.78 63.81 9.13
CA LEU A 303 24.93 64.56 8.70
C LEU A 303 24.54 65.70 7.76
N THR A 304 23.61 65.52 6.87
CA THR A 304 23.07 66.51 5.96
C THR A 304 22.36 67.62 6.75
N ALA A 305 21.52 67.29 7.69
CA ALA A 305 20.83 68.23 8.55
C ALA A 305 21.80 69.05 9.40
N GLN A 306 22.79 68.43 10.01
CA GLN A 306 23.84 69.12 10.79
C GLN A 306 24.63 70.14 9.95
N ARG A 307 24.98 69.82 8.72
CA ARG A 307 25.66 70.76 7.81
C ARG A 307 24.78 71.95 7.43
N MET A 308 23.49 71.68 7.15
CA MET A 308 22.55 72.74 6.79
C MET A 308 22.20 73.65 7.96
N LEU A 309 22.23 73.13 9.22
CA LEU A 309 22.03 73.97 10.43
C LEU A 309 23.14 74.99 10.64
N GLN A 310 24.31 74.84 10.04
CA GLN A 310 25.42 75.78 10.10
C GLN A 310 25.24 77.00 9.18
N ASP A 311 24.29 76.95 8.21
CA ASP A 311 24.03 78.00 7.26
C ASP A 311 22.69 78.68 7.60
N PRO A 312 22.70 79.98 8.03
CA PRO A 312 21.51 80.66 8.50
C PRO A 312 20.49 80.92 7.41
N ARG A 313 20.72 80.56 6.17
CA ARG A 313 19.80 80.66 5.05
C ARG A 313 18.70 79.66 5.02
N PHE A 314 18.87 78.51 5.74
CA PHE A 314 17.91 77.42 5.76
C PHE A 314 17.07 77.43 7.02
N SER A 315 15.73 77.38 6.84
CA SER A 315 14.81 77.22 7.95
C SER A 315 14.78 75.77 8.43
N PRO A 316 14.37 75.46 9.67
CA PRO A 316 14.18 74.10 10.12
C PRO A 316 13.26 73.25 9.21
N GLU A 317 12.27 73.87 8.59
CA GLU A 317 11.36 73.25 7.63
C GLU A 317 12.08 72.87 6.33
N ASP A 318 12.95 73.74 5.83
CA ASP A 318 13.79 73.47 4.65
C ASP A 318 14.73 72.32 4.92
N ILE A 319 15.38 72.32 6.09
CA ILE A 319 16.31 71.26 6.52
C ILE A 319 15.60 69.91 6.63
N SER A 320 14.41 69.86 7.23
CA SER A 320 13.58 68.66 7.28
C SER A 320 13.25 68.12 5.87
N ARG A 321 12.86 68.99 4.96
CA ARG A 321 12.52 68.64 3.58
C ARG A 321 13.69 68.10 2.78
N PHE A 322 14.90 68.69 2.95
CA PHE A 322 16.07 68.32 2.17
C PHE A 322 16.85 67.16 2.78
N SER A 323 16.87 67.01 4.12
CA SER A 323 17.56 65.92 4.80
C SER A 323 16.73 64.65 4.85
N GLY A 324 15.39 64.76 4.78
CA GLY A 324 14.48 63.68 4.99
C GLY A 324 14.21 63.30 6.46
N LEU A 325 14.77 64.09 7.41
CA LEU A 325 14.48 63.94 8.84
C LEU A 325 13.13 64.62 9.19
N SER A 326 12.51 64.12 10.26
CA SER A 326 11.31 64.79 10.80
C SER A 326 11.69 66.18 11.33
N LEU A 327 10.73 67.13 11.27
CA LEU A 327 10.93 68.48 11.81
C LEU A 327 11.30 68.45 13.29
N GLU A 328 10.74 67.47 14.05
CA GLU A 328 11.07 67.28 15.47
C GLU A 328 12.53 66.91 15.69
N ASP A 329 13.06 66.02 14.83
CA ASP A 329 14.46 65.57 14.92
C ASP A 329 15.43 66.72 14.51
N VAL A 330 15.08 67.51 13.52
CA VAL A 330 15.83 68.70 13.15
C VAL A 330 15.89 69.72 14.31
N LEU A 331 14.75 69.96 14.97
CA LEU A 331 14.69 70.87 16.14
C LEU A 331 15.47 70.33 17.34
N LYS A 332 15.52 69.00 17.53
CA LYS A 332 16.38 68.37 18.56
C LYS A 332 17.90 68.57 18.25
N LEU A 333 18.27 68.45 16.97
CA LEU A 333 19.66 68.69 16.54
C LEU A 333 20.11 70.14 16.70
N GLN A 334 19.19 71.09 16.54
CA GLN A 334 19.47 72.55 16.71
C GLN A 334 19.68 72.96 18.18
N LYS A 335 19.17 72.15 19.13
CA LYS A 335 19.31 72.39 20.58
C LYS A 335 20.56 71.77 21.20
N LYS A 336 21.32 70.98 20.45
CA LYS A 336 22.59 70.37 20.83
C LYS A 336 23.75 71.19 20.29
#